data_2261c98057d97891b849af5cdb323129
#
_entry.id   2261c98057d97891b849af5cdb323129
#
_cell.length_a   1.000
_cell.length_b   1.000
_cell.length_c   1.000
_cell.angle_alpha   90.00
_cell.angle_beta   90.00
_cell.angle_gamma   90.00
#
_symmetry.space_group_name_H-M   'P 1'
#
loop_
_entity.id
_entity.type
_entity.pdbx_description
1 polymer ?
#
loop_
_entity_poly.entity_id
_entity_poly.type
_entity_poly.pdbx_seq_one_letter_code
_entity_poly.pdbx_strand_id
1 'polypeptide(L)'
;YYGVQQNAKGGIADGISYAREFAKNEKIVVILGDNIFKTDLKSAIWKFEQKDKGAIVYGVRMPTHSQQYGVIEMDNNGMVLSIEEKPENPKSDIAQTGIYMYDERVFDFISTLKPSARGELEVTDLNNIYLKEGSLRCELLDWWIDAGTSYGELLRANNMVAEKVRNNEL
;
A
#
# COMPACT_ATOMS: atom_id res chain seq x y z
N TYR A 1 12.16 17.64 -0.83
CA TYR A 1 11.11 18.11 0.06
C TYR A 1 11.09 17.27 1.33
N TYR A 2 10.77 17.88 2.46
CA TYR A 2 10.86 17.22 3.76
C TYR A 2 9.68 17.63 4.63
N GLY A 3 8.96 16.68 5.19
CA GLY A 3 7.83 16.89 6.07
C GLY A 3 7.91 15.99 7.30
N VAL A 4 7.33 16.43 8.40
CA VAL A 4 7.28 15.67 9.66
C VAL A 4 5.82 15.44 10.04
N GLN A 5 5.42 14.18 10.17
CA GLN A 5 4.11 13.82 10.70
C GLN A 5 4.03 14.24 12.17
N GLN A 6 3.06 15.09 12.50
CA GLN A 6 2.92 15.65 13.85
C GLN A 6 2.29 14.64 14.83
N ASN A 7 1.42 13.77 14.33
CA ASN A 7 0.79 12.73 15.14
C ASN A 7 1.44 11.38 14.85
N ALA A 8 2.33 10.93 15.73
CA ALA A 8 3.01 9.63 15.57
C ALA A 8 2.05 8.42 15.51
N LYS A 9 0.79 8.60 15.93
CA LYS A 9 -0.28 7.59 15.87
C LYS A 9 -1.35 7.93 14.84
N GLY A 10 -1.07 8.85 13.91
CA GLY A 10 -2.04 9.29 12.91
C GLY A 10 -2.40 8.25 11.86
N GLY A 11 -1.57 7.23 11.69
CA GLY A 11 -1.72 6.21 10.64
C GLY A 11 -1.12 6.63 9.31
N ILE A 12 -1.17 5.72 8.32
CA ILE A 12 -0.54 5.92 7.00
C ILE A 12 -1.26 7.03 6.23
N ALA A 13 -2.59 7.08 6.25
CA ALA A 13 -3.35 8.09 5.52
C ALA A 13 -3.10 9.50 6.09
N ASP A 14 -2.92 9.65 7.41
CA ASP A 14 -2.47 10.91 8.01
C ASP A 14 -1.10 11.31 7.47
N GLY A 15 -0.14 10.37 7.44
CA GLY A 15 1.18 10.61 6.86
C GLY A 15 1.13 11.11 5.40
N ILE A 16 0.28 10.50 4.57
CA ILE A 16 0.07 10.92 3.18
C ILE A 16 -0.47 12.35 3.11
N SER A 17 -1.33 12.77 4.03
CA SER A 17 -1.95 14.10 4.03
C SER A 17 -0.94 15.25 4.02
N TYR A 18 0.23 15.05 4.64
CA TYR A 18 1.31 16.04 4.69
C TYR A 18 1.97 16.29 3.32
N ALA A 19 1.74 15.42 2.34
CA ALA A 19 2.25 15.61 0.98
C ALA A 19 1.37 16.54 0.12
N ARG A 20 0.20 16.99 0.58
CA ARG A 20 -0.75 17.80 -0.21
C ARG A 20 -0.09 19.02 -0.87
N GLU A 21 0.64 19.82 -0.09
CA GLU A 21 1.32 21.02 -0.59
C GLU A 21 2.44 20.70 -1.59
N PHE A 22 3.08 19.55 -1.42
CA PHE A 22 4.11 19.05 -2.33
C PHE A 22 3.52 18.55 -3.64
N ALA A 23 2.45 17.77 -3.57
CA ALA A 23 1.83 17.11 -4.72
C ALA A 23 1.05 18.08 -5.63
N LYS A 24 0.60 19.23 -5.12
CA LYS A 24 -0.06 20.30 -5.93
C LYS A 24 -1.15 19.78 -6.87
N ASN A 25 -2.02 18.91 -6.39
CA ASN A 25 -3.09 18.27 -7.15
C ASN A 25 -2.60 17.34 -8.30
N GLU A 26 -1.41 16.78 -8.18
CA GLU A 26 -0.93 15.74 -9.09
C GLU A 26 -1.19 14.35 -8.52
N LYS A 27 -1.10 13.33 -9.39
CA LYS A 27 -1.09 11.93 -8.98
C LYS A 27 0.15 11.65 -8.16
N ILE A 28 0.04 10.75 -7.19
CA ILE A 28 1.16 10.41 -6.31
C ILE A 28 1.44 8.91 -6.29
N VAL A 29 2.70 8.59 -6.05
CA VAL A 29 3.15 7.26 -5.66
C VAL A 29 3.62 7.33 -4.22
N VAL A 30 3.10 6.45 -3.39
CA VAL A 30 3.48 6.32 -1.98
C VAL A 30 4.22 5.00 -1.81
N ILE A 31 5.38 5.05 -1.17
CA ILE A 31 6.18 3.87 -0.81
C ILE A 31 6.57 4.03 0.65
N LEU A 32 6.18 3.07 1.48
CA LEU A 32 6.61 3.04 2.88
C LEU A 32 8.09 2.67 2.96
N GLY A 33 8.84 3.38 3.79
CA GLY A 33 10.31 3.32 3.82
C GLY A 33 10.91 2.00 4.34
N ASP A 34 10.09 1.14 4.94
CA ASP A 34 10.44 -0.18 5.44
C ASP A 34 10.06 -1.34 4.49
N ASN A 35 9.49 -1.01 3.33
CA ASN A 35 9.10 -1.99 2.33
C ASN A 35 10.23 -2.27 1.34
N ILE A 36 10.62 -3.54 1.22
CA ILE A 36 11.63 -4.02 0.26
C ILE A 36 10.94 -4.94 -0.75
N PHE A 37 11.12 -4.66 -2.03
CA PHE A 37 10.43 -5.36 -3.13
C PHE A 37 11.20 -5.19 -4.45
N LYS A 38 10.77 -5.93 -5.48
CA LYS A 38 11.22 -5.70 -6.87
C LYS A 38 10.01 -5.64 -7.78
N THR A 39 9.90 -4.54 -8.53
CA THR A 39 8.91 -4.38 -9.61
C THR A 39 9.33 -3.25 -10.54
N ASP A 40 8.82 -3.25 -11.78
CA ASP A 40 9.02 -2.16 -12.72
C ASP A 40 8.04 -1.01 -12.44
N LEU A 41 8.34 -0.24 -11.38
CA LEU A 41 7.53 0.94 -11.03
C LEU A 41 7.47 1.97 -12.15
N LYS A 42 8.52 2.12 -12.97
CA LYS A 42 8.54 3.11 -14.04
C LYS A 42 7.43 2.84 -15.07
N SER A 43 7.31 1.58 -15.50
CA SER A 43 6.25 1.17 -16.43
C SER A 43 4.87 1.28 -15.79
N ALA A 44 4.74 0.91 -14.52
CA ALA A 44 3.48 1.01 -13.78
C ALA A 44 3.03 2.47 -13.61
N ILE A 45 3.96 3.38 -13.24
CA ILE A 45 3.68 4.82 -13.13
C ILE A 45 3.23 5.38 -14.46
N TRP A 46 3.95 5.09 -15.55
CA TRP A 46 3.58 5.56 -16.88
C TRP A 46 2.15 5.13 -17.28
N LYS A 47 1.78 3.87 -17.02
CA LYS A 47 0.42 3.36 -17.26
C LYS A 47 -0.62 4.04 -16.37
N PHE A 48 -0.26 4.33 -15.12
CA PHE A 48 -1.15 5.01 -14.19
C PHE A 48 -1.38 6.48 -14.57
N GLU A 49 -0.36 7.16 -15.07
CA GLU A 49 -0.46 8.54 -15.56
C GLU A 49 -1.46 8.67 -16.73
N GLN A 50 -1.59 7.63 -17.57
CA GLN A 50 -2.54 7.63 -18.70
C GLN A 50 -4.00 7.41 -18.27
N LYS A 51 -4.28 7.03 -17.04
CA LYS A 51 -5.65 6.88 -16.52
C LYS A 51 -6.17 8.24 -16.07
N ASP A 52 -7.47 8.48 -16.26
CA ASP A 52 -8.07 9.72 -15.74
C ASP A 52 -8.16 9.73 -14.21
N LYS A 53 -8.65 8.63 -13.61
CA LYS A 53 -8.93 8.52 -12.17
C LYS A 53 -8.63 7.13 -11.65
N GLY A 54 -8.50 7.03 -10.32
CA GLY A 54 -8.45 5.78 -9.58
C GLY A 54 -7.25 5.64 -8.68
N ALA A 55 -7.13 4.44 -8.13
CA ALA A 55 -6.00 4.04 -7.31
C ALA A 55 -5.51 2.64 -7.69
N ILE A 56 -4.23 2.41 -7.43
CA ILE A 56 -3.61 1.08 -7.50
C ILE A 56 -3.00 0.79 -6.13
N VAL A 57 -3.34 -0.37 -5.58
CA VAL A 57 -2.67 -0.96 -4.43
C VAL A 57 -1.85 -2.14 -4.89
N TYR A 58 -0.75 -2.40 -4.21
CA TYR A 58 0.05 -3.59 -4.48
C TYR A 58 -0.18 -4.63 -3.41
N GLY A 59 -0.34 -5.88 -3.85
CA GLY A 59 -0.50 -7.04 -2.98
C GLY A 59 0.58 -8.08 -3.23
N VAL A 60 0.77 -8.95 -2.26
CA VAL A 60 1.64 -10.12 -2.37
C VAL A 60 0.92 -11.35 -1.81
N ARG A 61 1.09 -12.50 -2.45
CA ARG A 61 0.54 -13.74 -1.91
C ARG A 61 1.32 -14.19 -0.69
N MET A 62 0.61 -14.29 0.43
CA MET A 62 1.11 -14.78 1.71
C MET A 62 0.18 -15.88 2.23
N PRO A 63 0.44 -17.16 1.90
CA PRO A 63 -0.42 -18.27 2.32
C PRO A 63 -0.57 -18.40 3.85
N THR A 64 0.38 -17.82 4.58
CA THR A 64 0.36 -17.73 6.04
C THR A 64 0.57 -16.29 6.47
N HIS A 65 -0.14 -15.84 7.53
CA HIS A 65 0.03 -14.53 8.16
C HIS A 65 -0.51 -13.32 7.38
N SER A 66 -1.26 -13.50 6.28
CA SER A 66 -1.90 -12.38 5.56
C SER A 66 -2.76 -11.50 6.49
N GLN A 67 -3.36 -12.10 7.51
CA GLN A 67 -4.18 -11.41 8.53
C GLN A 67 -3.41 -10.38 9.39
N GLN A 68 -2.10 -10.30 9.28
CA GLN A 68 -1.30 -9.26 9.96
C GLN A 68 -1.33 -7.93 9.21
N TYR A 69 -1.85 -7.92 7.99
CA TYR A 69 -1.91 -6.80 7.06
C TYR A 69 -3.34 -6.53 6.61
N GLY A 70 -3.56 -5.50 5.81
CA GLY A 70 -4.77 -5.40 5.01
C GLY A 70 -4.86 -6.60 4.07
N VAL A 71 -6.03 -7.26 4.00
CA VAL A 71 -6.25 -8.42 3.13
C VAL A 71 -7.09 -8.01 1.95
N ILE A 72 -6.61 -8.29 0.74
CA ILE A 72 -7.25 -7.93 -0.52
C ILE A 72 -7.87 -9.17 -1.14
N GLU A 73 -9.18 -9.11 -1.42
CA GLU A 73 -9.86 -10.05 -2.30
C GLU A 73 -10.01 -9.39 -3.68
N MET A 74 -9.64 -10.09 -4.74
CA MET A 74 -9.75 -9.58 -6.12
C MET A 74 -10.22 -10.67 -7.09
N ASP A 75 -10.77 -10.24 -8.22
CA ASP A 75 -11.09 -11.11 -9.34
C ASP A 75 -9.85 -11.41 -10.21
N ASN A 76 -10.06 -12.26 -11.23
CA ASN A 76 -9.00 -12.66 -12.18
C ASN A 76 -8.51 -11.50 -13.07
N ASN A 77 -9.18 -10.36 -13.08
CA ASN A 77 -8.82 -9.17 -13.86
C ASN A 77 -8.11 -8.12 -13.00
N GLY A 78 -7.80 -8.42 -11.73
CA GLY A 78 -7.18 -7.51 -10.79
C GLY A 78 -8.14 -6.43 -10.23
N MET A 79 -9.47 -6.62 -10.41
CA MET A 79 -10.47 -5.78 -9.74
C MET A 79 -10.57 -6.19 -8.28
N VAL A 80 -10.42 -5.23 -7.38
CA VAL A 80 -10.59 -5.47 -5.95
C VAL A 80 -12.07 -5.67 -5.65
N LEU A 81 -12.41 -6.76 -4.97
CA LEU A 81 -13.77 -7.10 -4.53
C LEU A 81 -14.00 -6.68 -3.08
N SER A 82 -13.00 -6.87 -2.23
CA SER A 82 -13.01 -6.40 -0.84
C SER A 82 -11.58 -6.12 -0.34
N ILE A 83 -11.49 -5.26 0.66
CA ILE A 83 -10.25 -5.01 1.38
C ILE A 83 -10.58 -4.80 2.85
N GLU A 84 -9.93 -5.58 3.74
CA GLU A 84 -10.20 -5.59 5.17
C GLU A 84 -8.90 -5.43 5.96
N GLU A 85 -8.88 -4.51 6.92
CA GLU A 85 -7.72 -4.29 7.77
C GLU A 85 -7.61 -5.38 8.83
N LYS A 86 -6.52 -6.14 8.79
CA LYS A 86 -6.17 -7.18 9.79
C LYS A 86 -7.34 -8.07 10.21
N PRO A 87 -8.03 -8.72 9.25
CA PRO A 87 -9.20 -9.52 9.57
C PRO A 87 -8.81 -10.78 10.36
N GLU A 88 -9.65 -11.18 11.32
CA GLU A 88 -9.49 -12.45 12.05
C GLU A 88 -9.61 -13.67 11.12
N ASN A 89 -10.50 -13.58 10.14
CA ASN A 89 -10.76 -14.62 9.14
C ASN A 89 -10.54 -14.05 7.73
N PRO A 90 -9.29 -14.08 7.20
CA PRO A 90 -8.97 -13.48 5.91
C PRO A 90 -9.69 -14.21 4.75
N LYS A 91 -10.29 -13.44 3.83
CA LYS A 91 -10.99 -13.96 2.65
C LYS A 91 -10.05 -14.39 1.52
N SER A 92 -8.80 -14.00 1.59
CA SER A 92 -7.78 -14.36 0.61
C SER A 92 -6.39 -14.47 1.26
N ASP A 93 -5.42 -14.94 0.48
CA ASP A 93 -4.01 -14.98 0.84
C ASP A 93 -3.22 -13.74 0.37
N ILE A 94 -3.89 -12.70 -0.12
CA ILE A 94 -3.23 -11.51 -0.65
C ILE A 94 -3.13 -10.45 0.45
N ALA A 95 -1.90 -10.25 0.94
CA ALA A 95 -1.57 -9.18 1.86
C ALA A 95 -1.34 -7.88 1.09
N GLN A 96 -1.92 -6.77 1.57
CA GLN A 96 -1.65 -5.43 1.08
C GLN A 96 -0.24 -5.01 1.49
N THR A 97 0.53 -4.50 0.53
CA THR A 97 1.86 -3.95 0.77
C THR A 97 1.82 -2.45 1.07
N GLY A 98 2.96 -1.86 1.38
CA GLY A 98 3.08 -0.42 1.59
C GLY A 98 3.40 0.37 0.30
N ILE A 99 2.82 -0.03 -0.84
CA ILE A 99 3.00 0.63 -2.14
C ILE A 99 1.63 1.00 -2.69
N TYR A 100 1.44 2.27 -2.99
CA TYR A 100 0.16 2.80 -3.46
C TYR A 100 0.37 3.82 -4.58
N MET A 101 -0.58 3.89 -5.51
CA MET A 101 -0.70 4.97 -6.47
C MET A 101 -2.09 5.57 -6.35
N TYR A 102 -2.18 6.88 -6.24
CA TYR A 102 -3.44 7.59 -6.09
C TYR A 102 -3.55 8.73 -7.09
N ASP A 103 -4.75 8.97 -7.58
CA ASP A 103 -5.06 10.20 -8.31
C ASP A 103 -5.09 11.42 -7.37
N GLU A 104 -5.23 12.60 -7.95
CA GLU A 104 -5.18 13.90 -7.26
C GLU A 104 -6.25 14.06 -6.16
N ARG A 105 -7.34 13.26 -6.19
CA ARG A 105 -8.45 13.33 -5.22
C ARG A 105 -8.10 12.70 -3.87
N VAL A 106 -6.98 12.02 -3.77
CA VAL A 106 -6.55 11.32 -2.55
C VAL A 106 -6.61 12.21 -1.31
N PHE A 107 -6.17 13.45 -1.44
CA PHE A 107 -6.12 14.39 -0.32
C PHE A 107 -7.51 14.83 0.16
N ASP A 108 -8.46 14.94 -0.76
CA ASP A 108 -9.85 15.26 -0.41
C ASP A 108 -10.49 14.04 0.26
N PHE A 109 -10.24 12.84 -0.22
CA PHE A 109 -10.70 11.60 0.43
C PHE A 109 -10.12 11.43 1.84
N ILE A 110 -8.82 11.67 2.04
CA ILE A 110 -8.21 11.63 3.37
C ILE A 110 -8.92 12.61 4.33
N SER A 111 -9.30 13.80 3.87
CA SER A 111 -9.98 14.78 4.71
C SER A 111 -11.36 14.33 5.22
N THR A 112 -11.95 13.31 4.61
CA THR A 112 -13.26 12.72 5.01
C THR A 112 -13.11 11.51 5.95
N LEU A 113 -11.91 10.98 6.12
CA LEU A 113 -11.68 9.80 6.97
C LEU A 113 -11.91 10.13 8.44
N LYS A 114 -12.30 9.11 9.18
CA LYS A 114 -12.43 9.15 10.64
C LYS A 114 -11.43 8.18 11.25
N PRO A 115 -10.86 8.52 12.41
CA PRO A 115 -10.00 7.59 13.12
C PRO A 115 -10.71 6.26 13.42
N SER A 116 -9.99 5.16 13.21
CA SER A 116 -10.42 3.80 13.55
C SER A 116 -10.48 3.61 15.06
N ALA A 117 -10.88 2.42 15.52
CA ALA A 117 -10.83 2.04 16.93
C ALA A 117 -9.39 2.10 17.51
N ARG A 118 -8.35 2.06 16.65
CA ARG A 118 -6.94 2.24 17.01
C ARG A 118 -6.53 3.72 17.12
N GLY A 119 -7.41 4.65 16.75
CA GLY A 119 -7.15 6.08 16.69
C GLY A 119 -6.36 6.52 15.45
N GLU A 120 -6.24 5.66 14.43
CA GLU A 120 -5.47 5.89 13.21
C GLU A 120 -6.39 6.19 12.01
N LEU A 121 -5.93 7.03 11.09
CA LEU A 121 -6.52 7.16 9.76
C LEU A 121 -5.97 6.01 8.89
N GLU A 122 -6.79 4.97 8.74
CA GLU A 122 -6.38 3.75 8.07
C GLU A 122 -6.26 3.95 6.55
N VAL A 123 -5.16 3.49 5.98
CA VAL A 123 -5.01 3.48 4.52
C VAL A 123 -6.02 2.52 3.87
N THR A 124 -6.44 1.48 4.58
CA THR A 124 -7.48 0.57 4.14
C THR A 124 -8.83 1.29 3.98
N ASP A 125 -9.17 2.22 4.87
CA ASP A 125 -10.39 3.03 4.73
C ASP A 125 -10.30 4.00 3.54
N LEU A 126 -9.12 4.59 3.30
CA LEU A 126 -8.85 5.38 2.09
C LEU A 126 -9.07 4.54 0.83
N ASN A 127 -8.49 3.35 0.76
CA ASN A 127 -8.64 2.44 -0.37
C ASN A 127 -10.09 2.00 -0.57
N ASN A 128 -10.86 1.84 0.50
CA ASN A 128 -12.28 1.51 0.44
C ASN A 128 -13.14 2.63 -0.18
N ILE A 129 -12.70 3.88 -0.20
CA ILE A 129 -13.39 4.95 -0.95
C ILE A 129 -13.26 4.67 -2.45
N TYR A 130 -12.03 4.41 -2.95
CA TYR A 130 -11.79 4.04 -4.34
C TYR A 130 -12.47 2.73 -4.74
N LEU A 131 -12.53 1.76 -3.82
CA LEU A 131 -13.25 0.50 -4.04
C LEU A 131 -14.75 0.74 -4.27
N LYS A 132 -15.39 1.56 -3.44
CA LYS A 132 -16.81 1.91 -3.57
C LYS A 132 -17.13 2.64 -4.88
N GLU A 133 -16.18 3.40 -5.41
CA GLU A 133 -16.29 4.04 -6.72
C GLU A 133 -16.02 3.08 -7.90
N GLY A 134 -15.59 1.85 -7.65
CA GLY A 134 -15.18 0.90 -8.70
C GLY A 134 -13.87 1.30 -9.40
N SER A 135 -13.04 2.13 -8.76
CA SER A 135 -11.82 2.70 -9.34
C SER A 135 -10.52 2.20 -8.67
N LEU A 136 -10.62 1.22 -7.75
CA LEU A 136 -9.48 0.55 -7.13
C LEU A 136 -9.04 -0.67 -7.94
N ARG A 137 -7.73 -0.78 -8.20
CA ARG A 137 -7.08 -1.94 -8.80
C ARG A 137 -6.03 -2.50 -7.86
N CYS A 138 -5.78 -3.81 -7.96
CA CYS A 138 -4.66 -4.45 -7.30
C CYS A 138 -3.70 -5.04 -8.33
N GLU A 139 -2.41 -4.76 -8.17
CA GLU A 139 -1.32 -5.43 -8.89
C GLU A 139 -0.53 -6.31 -7.92
N LEU A 140 -0.11 -7.49 -8.37
CA LEU A 140 0.63 -8.42 -7.52
C LEU A 140 2.13 -8.27 -7.71
N LEU A 141 2.85 -8.30 -6.59
CA LEU A 141 4.30 -8.42 -6.55
C LEU A 141 4.71 -9.90 -6.49
N ASP A 142 5.83 -10.23 -7.12
CA ASP A 142 6.43 -11.57 -7.01
C ASP A 142 6.91 -11.84 -5.59
N TRP A 143 7.46 -10.81 -4.93
CA TRP A 143 7.89 -10.86 -3.54
C TRP A 143 7.92 -9.46 -2.91
N TRP A 144 7.76 -9.46 -1.62
CA TRP A 144 7.81 -8.27 -0.78
C TRP A 144 8.16 -8.66 0.65
N ILE A 145 8.76 -7.75 1.40
CA ILE A 145 9.00 -7.90 2.82
C ILE A 145 8.86 -6.55 3.51
N ASP A 146 8.14 -6.57 4.64
CA ASP A 146 8.07 -5.47 5.59
C ASP A 146 9.21 -5.62 6.60
N ALA A 147 10.22 -4.75 6.51
CA ALA A 147 11.39 -4.79 7.37
C ALA A 147 11.19 -3.98 8.67
N GLY A 148 10.07 -3.28 8.81
CA GLY A 148 9.82 -2.33 9.91
C GLY A 148 9.14 -2.93 11.13
N THR A 149 8.53 -4.10 11.05
CA THR A 149 7.69 -4.65 12.12
C THR A 149 8.47 -5.15 13.33
N SER A 150 9.71 -5.62 13.14
CA SER A 150 10.58 -6.07 14.23
C SER A 150 12.04 -6.21 13.80
N TYR A 151 12.96 -6.30 14.76
CA TYR A 151 14.36 -6.63 14.48
C TYR A 151 14.53 -7.99 13.79
N GLY A 152 13.65 -8.95 14.08
CA GLY A 152 13.64 -10.25 13.42
C GLY A 152 13.27 -10.14 11.94
N GLU A 153 12.26 -9.33 11.61
CA GLU A 153 11.87 -9.06 10.21
C GLU A 153 12.96 -8.27 9.47
N LEU A 154 13.60 -7.32 10.11
CA LEU A 154 14.76 -6.62 9.52
C LEU A 154 15.89 -7.59 9.18
N LEU A 155 16.23 -8.52 10.08
CA LEU A 155 17.24 -9.54 9.82
C LEU A 155 16.81 -10.48 8.69
N ARG A 156 15.54 -10.91 8.69
CA ARG A 156 14.98 -11.75 7.63
C ARG A 156 15.06 -11.04 6.27
N ALA A 157 14.74 -9.76 6.22
CA ALA A 157 14.85 -8.93 5.02
C ALA A 157 16.28 -8.87 4.48
N ASN A 158 17.25 -8.61 5.34
CA ASN A 158 18.67 -8.59 4.97
C ASN A 158 19.14 -9.93 4.39
N ASN A 159 18.77 -11.05 5.03
CA ASN A 159 19.15 -12.39 4.57
C ASN A 159 18.50 -12.71 3.21
N MET A 160 17.22 -12.39 3.02
CA MET A 160 16.50 -12.59 1.75
C MET A 160 17.15 -11.79 0.61
N VAL A 161 17.44 -10.50 0.83
CA VAL A 161 18.09 -9.66 -0.18
C VAL A 161 19.48 -10.21 -0.53
N ALA A 162 20.27 -10.61 0.48
CA ALA A 162 21.59 -11.21 0.25
C ALA A 162 21.53 -12.51 -0.57
N GLU A 163 20.50 -13.34 -0.36
CA GLU A 163 20.28 -14.55 -1.14
C GLU A 163 19.90 -14.20 -2.59
N LYS A 164 18.96 -13.29 -2.80
CA LYS A 164 18.55 -12.83 -4.13
C LYS A 164 19.70 -12.23 -4.94
N VAL A 165 20.55 -11.44 -4.29
CA VAL A 165 21.78 -10.91 -4.93
C VAL A 165 22.71 -12.04 -5.36
N ARG A 166 22.95 -13.05 -4.50
CA ARG A 166 23.81 -14.20 -4.86
C ARG A 166 23.25 -14.99 -6.04
N ASN A 167 21.94 -15.06 -6.18
CA ASN A 167 21.24 -15.78 -7.25
C ASN A 167 21.06 -14.95 -8.53
N ASN A 168 21.54 -13.70 -8.58
CA ASN A 168 21.31 -12.73 -9.67
C ASN A 168 19.82 -12.47 -9.95
N GLU A 169 18.99 -12.43 -8.89
CA GLU A 169 17.55 -12.16 -8.97
C GLU A 169 17.21 -10.67 -8.76
N LEU A 170 18.19 -9.85 -8.39
CA LEU A 170 18.06 -8.40 -8.16
C LEU A 170 18.88 -7.60 -9.16
#